data_686fa9d3de6e42e0b601b339437e1b17
#
_entry.id   686fa9d3de6e42e0b601b339437e1b17
#
_cell.length_a   1.000
_cell.length_b   1.000
_cell.length_c   1.000
_cell.angle_alpha   90.00
_cell.angle_beta   90.00
_cell.angle_gamma   90.00
#
_symmetry.space_group_name_H-M   'P 1'
#
loop_
_entity.id
_entity.type
_entity.pdbx_description
1 polymer ?
#
loop_
_entity_poly.entity_id
_entity_poly.type
_entity_poly.pdbx_seq_one_letter_code
_entity_poly.pdbx_strand_id
1 'polypeptide(L)'
;MSFHVIEQAPARLNRSELAVPGSAPQMFEKAAQSDADVIFLDLEDAVAPDDKAQARKNIIKALNEIDWGRKTMSVRINGLDTHYMYRDVVDVVEQAGERLDLIMIPKVGTAADVYAVDMMVTQIEDAKGYKKRIGFEHIIETALGMQNVSQIAAASRRNESLHFGVADYAAS
;
A
#
# COMPACT_ATOMS: atom_id res chain seq x y z
N MET A 1 19.81 -26.31 -1.09
CA MET A 1 18.86 -25.20 -1.26
C MET A 1 19.11 -24.60 -2.64
N SER A 2 18.09 -24.48 -3.45
CA SER A 2 18.21 -23.81 -4.76
C SER A 2 18.32 -22.31 -4.52
N PHE A 3 19.26 -21.64 -5.17
CA PHE A 3 19.37 -20.18 -5.16
C PHE A 3 18.19 -19.49 -5.89
N HIS A 4 17.31 -20.27 -6.48
CA HIS A 4 16.18 -19.82 -7.29
C HIS A 4 14.83 -20.15 -6.68
N VAL A 5 14.75 -20.43 -5.38
CA VAL A 5 13.45 -20.53 -4.71
C VAL A 5 12.95 -19.11 -4.49
N ILE A 6 12.13 -18.66 -5.42
CA ILE A 6 11.34 -17.43 -5.27
C ILE A 6 10.03 -17.86 -4.60
N GLU A 7 9.76 -17.36 -3.41
CA GLU A 7 8.43 -17.51 -2.82
C GLU A 7 7.43 -16.78 -3.71
N GLN A 8 6.43 -17.48 -4.18
CA GLN A 8 5.38 -16.85 -4.99
C GLN A 8 4.49 -16.01 -4.09
N ALA A 9 4.30 -14.75 -4.48
CA ALA A 9 3.23 -13.93 -3.94
C ALA A 9 1.86 -14.54 -4.28
N PRO A 10 0.80 -14.22 -3.52
CA PRO A 10 -0.56 -14.64 -3.87
C PRO A 10 -0.90 -14.23 -5.30
N ALA A 11 -1.50 -15.14 -6.07
CA ALA A 11 -1.96 -14.83 -7.42
C ALA A 11 -3.15 -13.86 -7.33
N ARG A 12 -2.97 -12.65 -7.83
CA ARG A 12 -3.99 -11.59 -7.88
C ARG A 12 -4.20 -11.13 -9.32
N LEU A 13 -5.42 -10.72 -9.65
CA LEU A 13 -5.65 -9.95 -10.87
C LEU A 13 -5.15 -8.51 -10.61
N ASN A 14 -4.34 -8.01 -11.52
CA ASN A 14 -3.75 -6.68 -11.44
C ASN A 14 -3.61 -6.07 -12.85
N ARG A 15 -4.71 -6.10 -13.63
CA ARG A 15 -4.75 -5.52 -14.98
C ARG A 15 -5.11 -4.04 -14.94
N SER A 16 -5.82 -3.63 -13.88
CA SER A 16 -6.26 -2.26 -13.67
C SER A 16 -6.32 -1.94 -12.18
N GLU A 17 -5.81 -0.78 -11.82
CA GLU A 17 -5.87 -0.22 -10.48
C GLU A 17 -6.61 1.11 -10.51
N LEU A 18 -7.58 1.24 -9.62
CA LEU A 18 -8.37 2.47 -9.46
C LEU A 18 -7.98 3.19 -8.17
N ALA A 19 -7.44 4.40 -8.33
CA ALA A 19 -7.14 5.29 -7.22
C ALA A 19 -8.40 5.96 -6.69
N VAL A 20 -8.59 5.95 -5.37
CA VAL A 20 -9.72 6.63 -4.74
C VAL A 20 -9.22 7.41 -3.52
N PRO A 21 -9.35 8.77 -3.50
CA PRO A 21 -8.91 9.57 -2.37
C PRO A 21 -9.63 9.19 -1.08
N GLY A 22 -8.91 8.97 0.01
CA GLY A 22 -9.47 8.69 1.33
C GLY A 22 -10.33 9.83 1.89
N SER A 23 -10.11 11.05 1.38
CA SER A 23 -10.93 12.22 1.68
C SER A 23 -12.29 12.25 0.97
N ALA A 24 -12.55 11.32 0.03
CA ALA A 24 -13.76 11.28 -0.78
C ALA A 24 -14.60 10.02 -0.54
N PRO A 25 -15.14 9.78 0.68
CA PRO A 25 -15.84 8.55 1.03
C PRO A 25 -17.09 8.29 0.17
N GLN A 26 -17.68 9.31 -0.43
CA GLN A 26 -18.82 9.18 -1.37
C GLN A 26 -18.43 8.44 -2.67
N MET A 27 -17.14 8.24 -2.95
CA MET A 27 -16.68 7.51 -4.14
C MET A 27 -16.47 6.01 -3.87
N PHE A 28 -16.41 5.58 -2.63
CA PHE A 28 -16.00 4.22 -2.27
C PHE A 28 -16.98 3.16 -2.79
N GLU A 29 -18.27 3.34 -2.58
CA GLU A 29 -19.31 2.43 -3.09
C GLU A 29 -19.26 2.30 -4.63
N LYS A 30 -19.05 3.41 -5.33
CA LYS A 30 -18.90 3.40 -6.79
C LYS A 30 -17.64 2.65 -7.22
N ALA A 31 -16.54 2.80 -6.48
CA ALA A 31 -15.30 2.07 -6.74
C ALA A 31 -15.48 0.56 -6.52
N ALA A 32 -16.20 0.17 -5.47
CA ALA A 32 -16.52 -1.24 -5.22
C ALA A 32 -17.33 -1.88 -6.36
N GLN A 33 -18.16 -1.10 -7.03
CA GLN A 33 -18.98 -1.54 -8.18
C GLN A 33 -18.26 -1.45 -9.54
N SER A 34 -17.04 -0.92 -9.59
CA SER A 34 -16.27 -0.79 -10.85
C SER A 34 -15.74 -2.13 -11.34
N ASP A 35 -15.26 -2.17 -12.59
CA ASP A 35 -14.60 -3.35 -13.18
C ASP A 35 -13.09 -3.43 -12.87
N ALA A 36 -12.56 -2.54 -12.02
CA ALA A 36 -11.16 -2.57 -11.64
C ALA A 36 -10.83 -3.83 -10.83
N ASP A 37 -9.66 -4.41 -11.07
CA ASP A 37 -9.17 -5.56 -10.31
C ASP A 37 -8.68 -5.15 -8.92
N VAL A 38 -8.01 -4.00 -8.84
CA VAL A 38 -7.43 -3.44 -7.61
C VAL A 38 -8.05 -2.08 -7.33
N ILE A 39 -8.42 -1.85 -6.09
CA ILE A 39 -8.75 -0.51 -5.59
C ILE A 39 -7.68 -0.11 -4.61
N PHE A 40 -6.97 0.98 -4.87
CA PHE A 40 -6.15 1.56 -3.83
C PHE A 40 -6.78 2.84 -3.27
N LEU A 41 -6.97 2.82 -1.96
CA LEU A 41 -7.47 3.94 -1.18
C LEU A 41 -6.29 4.82 -0.80
N ASP A 42 -6.34 6.09 -1.22
CA ASP A 42 -5.18 6.96 -1.16
C ASP A 42 -5.16 7.83 0.11
N LEU A 43 -4.03 7.84 0.81
CA LEU A 43 -3.72 8.76 1.92
C LEU A 43 -2.67 9.81 1.55
N GLU A 44 -2.05 9.68 0.37
CA GLU A 44 -0.91 10.50 -0.03
C GLU A 44 -1.37 11.72 -0.85
N ASP A 45 -0.93 11.84 -2.09
CA ASP A 45 -1.03 13.08 -2.88
C ASP A 45 -2.46 13.55 -3.16
N ALA A 46 -3.43 12.63 -3.24
CA ALA A 46 -4.82 12.99 -3.46
C ALA A 46 -5.55 13.49 -2.19
N VAL A 47 -4.85 13.60 -1.06
CA VAL A 47 -5.43 14.03 0.23
C VAL A 47 -4.67 15.24 0.77
N ALA A 48 -5.37 16.34 1.00
CA ALA A 48 -4.77 17.54 1.59
C ALA A 48 -4.25 17.27 3.03
N PRO A 49 -3.22 17.98 3.48
CA PRO A 49 -2.64 17.79 4.83
C PRO A 49 -3.65 17.81 5.96
N ASP A 50 -4.58 18.76 5.94
CA ASP A 50 -5.61 18.91 6.98
C ASP A 50 -6.63 17.77 7.00
N ASP A 51 -6.79 17.06 5.87
CA ASP A 51 -7.73 15.96 5.72
C ASP A 51 -7.13 14.58 6.03
N LYS A 52 -5.81 14.45 6.15
CA LYS A 52 -5.09 13.17 6.32
C LYS A 52 -5.65 12.31 7.45
N ALA A 53 -5.89 12.91 8.61
CA ALA A 53 -6.40 12.19 9.77
C ALA A 53 -7.84 11.67 9.56
N GLN A 54 -8.69 12.45 8.89
CA GLN A 54 -10.05 12.03 8.58
C GLN A 54 -10.08 11.01 7.45
N ALA A 55 -9.26 11.18 6.42
CA ALA A 55 -9.11 10.22 5.32
C ALA A 55 -8.73 8.82 5.83
N ARG A 56 -7.81 8.73 6.78
CA ARG A 56 -7.42 7.45 7.41
C ARG A 56 -8.63 6.78 8.08
N LYS A 57 -9.41 7.52 8.84
CA LYS A 57 -10.64 7.00 9.48
C LYS A 57 -11.65 6.52 8.46
N ASN A 58 -11.83 7.27 7.37
CA ASN A 58 -12.74 6.90 6.29
C ASN A 58 -12.30 5.59 5.62
N ILE A 59 -11.00 5.43 5.36
CA ILE A 59 -10.43 4.22 4.76
C ILE A 59 -10.62 3.02 5.68
N ILE A 60 -10.28 3.14 6.96
CA ILE A 60 -10.47 2.06 7.94
C ILE A 60 -11.93 1.62 7.99
N LYS A 61 -12.86 2.59 8.03
CA LYS A 61 -14.29 2.32 8.00
C LYS A 61 -14.70 1.60 6.72
N ALA A 62 -14.25 2.11 5.57
CA ALA A 62 -14.58 1.54 4.26
C ALA A 62 -14.09 0.09 4.09
N LEU A 63 -12.85 -0.20 4.52
CA LEU A 63 -12.31 -1.56 4.48
C LEU A 63 -13.14 -2.54 5.30
N ASN A 64 -13.67 -2.10 6.46
CA ASN A 64 -14.44 -2.97 7.35
C ASN A 64 -15.93 -3.10 6.98
N GLU A 65 -16.55 -2.07 6.39
CA GLU A 65 -17.99 -2.00 6.22
C GLU A 65 -18.47 -2.22 4.78
N ILE A 66 -17.65 -1.90 3.76
CA ILE A 66 -18.03 -2.05 2.35
C ILE A 66 -17.71 -3.47 1.87
N ASP A 67 -18.62 -4.05 1.11
CA ASP A 67 -18.38 -5.29 0.38
C ASP A 67 -17.57 -5.00 -0.90
N TRP A 68 -16.27 -5.25 -0.85
CA TRP A 68 -15.37 -5.09 -1.97
C TRP A 68 -15.37 -6.29 -2.94
N GLY A 69 -16.15 -7.33 -2.64
CA GLY A 69 -16.27 -8.53 -3.45
C GLY A 69 -14.94 -9.25 -3.61
N ARG A 70 -14.49 -9.40 -4.87
CA ARG A 70 -13.24 -10.10 -5.20
C ARG A 70 -12.06 -9.16 -5.53
N LYS A 71 -12.22 -7.88 -5.29
CA LYS A 71 -11.18 -6.90 -5.57
C LYS A 71 -10.01 -7.03 -4.61
N THR A 72 -8.82 -6.81 -5.11
CA THR A 72 -7.65 -6.62 -4.27
C THR A 72 -7.70 -5.23 -3.64
N MET A 73 -7.60 -5.16 -2.32
CA MET A 73 -7.65 -3.90 -1.58
C MET A 73 -6.26 -3.45 -1.21
N SER A 74 -5.86 -2.29 -1.71
CA SER A 74 -4.60 -1.63 -1.42
C SER A 74 -4.84 -0.28 -0.71
N VAL A 75 -3.89 0.14 0.13
CA VAL A 75 -3.85 1.48 0.71
C VAL A 75 -2.51 2.12 0.40
N ARG A 76 -2.53 3.25 -0.31
CA ARG A 76 -1.33 4.06 -0.48
C ARG A 76 -1.13 4.93 0.75
N ILE A 77 -0.08 4.62 1.50
CA ILE A 77 0.33 5.37 2.69
C ILE A 77 1.07 6.65 2.29
N ASN A 78 1.26 7.56 3.23
CA ASN A 78 2.15 8.70 3.01
C ASN A 78 3.61 8.26 2.94
N GLY A 79 4.46 9.06 2.31
CA GLY A 79 5.89 8.80 2.19
C GLY A 79 6.61 8.75 3.55
N LEU A 80 7.73 8.01 3.59
CA LEU A 80 8.53 7.84 4.81
C LEU A 80 9.21 9.13 5.27
N ASP A 81 9.32 10.11 4.38
CA ASP A 81 9.83 11.46 4.65
C ASP A 81 8.81 12.36 5.36
N THR A 82 7.60 11.85 5.63
CA THR A 82 6.52 12.59 6.29
C THR A 82 6.26 12.09 7.72
N HIS A 83 5.67 12.94 8.54
CA HIS A 83 5.23 12.55 9.88
C HIS A 83 3.87 11.81 9.91
N TYR A 84 3.26 11.54 8.73
CA TYR A 84 1.98 10.85 8.63
C TYR A 84 2.13 9.33 8.52
N MET A 85 3.19 8.85 7.85
CA MET A 85 3.37 7.46 7.45
C MET A 85 3.17 6.46 8.59
N TYR A 86 3.82 6.69 9.74
CA TYR A 86 3.76 5.74 10.84
C TYR A 86 2.32 5.53 11.36
N ARG A 87 1.51 6.61 11.38
CA ARG A 87 0.09 6.51 11.76
C ARG A 87 -0.74 5.82 10.69
N ASP A 88 -0.41 6.00 9.42
CA ASP A 88 -1.09 5.30 8.34
C ASP A 88 -0.90 3.79 8.49
N VAL A 89 0.34 3.35 8.68
CA VAL A 89 0.64 1.92 8.87
C VAL A 89 -0.02 1.39 10.15
N VAL A 90 0.22 2.03 11.28
CA VAL A 90 -0.28 1.52 12.57
C VAL A 90 -1.80 1.48 12.59
N ASP A 91 -2.46 2.61 12.32
CA ASP A 91 -3.90 2.72 12.49
C ASP A 91 -4.66 1.83 11.47
N VAL A 92 -4.20 1.78 10.20
CA VAL A 92 -4.87 0.98 9.16
C VAL A 92 -4.64 -0.51 9.39
N VAL A 93 -3.41 -0.93 9.66
CA VAL A 93 -3.11 -2.36 9.85
C VAL A 93 -3.75 -2.89 11.13
N GLU A 94 -3.70 -2.14 12.23
CA GLU A 94 -4.33 -2.58 13.49
C GLU A 94 -5.85 -2.72 13.41
N GLN A 95 -6.52 -1.87 12.63
CA GLN A 95 -7.97 -1.76 12.65
C GLN A 95 -8.66 -2.38 11.43
N ALA A 96 -7.92 -2.59 10.33
CA ALA A 96 -8.47 -3.13 9.09
C ALA A 96 -7.56 -4.13 8.37
N GLY A 97 -6.47 -4.58 8.98
CA GLY A 97 -5.46 -5.43 8.33
C GLY A 97 -6.00 -6.76 7.79
N GLU A 98 -7.02 -7.35 8.42
CA GLU A 98 -7.66 -8.57 7.91
C GLU A 98 -8.38 -8.36 6.56
N ARG A 99 -8.77 -7.13 6.26
CA ARG A 99 -9.45 -6.73 5.02
C ARG A 99 -8.51 -6.13 3.99
N LEU A 100 -7.28 -5.79 4.41
CA LEU A 100 -6.27 -5.18 3.56
C LEU A 100 -5.41 -6.26 2.90
N ASP A 101 -5.24 -6.18 1.58
CA ASP A 101 -4.38 -7.09 0.84
C ASP A 101 -2.97 -6.54 0.65
N LEU A 102 -2.86 -5.26 0.35
CA LEU A 102 -1.62 -4.60 -0.05
C LEU A 102 -1.46 -3.24 0.64
N ILE A 103 -0.22 -2.89 0.93
CA ILE A 103 0.19 -1.53 1.23
C ILE A 103 1.03 -1.03 0.05
N MET A 104 0.61 0.09 -0.54
CA MET A 104 1.37 0.78 -1.57
C MET A 104 2.24 1.84 -0.91
N ILE A 105 3.57 1.69 -1.08
CA ILE A 105 4.58 2.56 -0.48
C ILE A 105 5.09 3.52 -1.57
N PRO A 106 4.79 4.83 -1.44
CA PRO A 106 5.25 5.83 -2.42
C PRO A 106 6.70 6.22 -2.18
N LYS A 107 7.33 6.79 -3.18
CA LYS A 107 8.64 7.45 -3.14
C LYS A 107 9.75 6.60 -2.49
N VAL A 108 9.67 5.27 -2.66
CA VAL A 108 10.68 4.34 -2.12
C VAL A 108 12.04 4.63 -2.73
N GLY A 109 13.02 4.96 -1.90
CA GLY A 109 14.37 5.31 -2.33
C GLY A 109 15.39 4.21 -2.10
N THR A 110 15.21 3.38 -1.08
CA THR A 110 16.18 2.36 -0.65
C THR A 110 15.51 1.11 -0.08
N ALA A 111 16.29 0.02 0.04
CA ALA A 111 15.86 -1.20 0.73
C ALA A 111 15.52 -0.95 2.21
N ALA A 112 16.12 0.05 2.85
CA ALA A 112 15.84 0.40 4.24
C ALA A 112 14.43 0.95 4.43
N ASP A 113 13.89 1.65 3.44
CA ASP A 113 12.53 2.16 3.47
C ASP A 113 11.53 1.00 3.52
N VAL A 114 11.75 0.00 2.68
CA VAL A 114 10.93 -1.24 2.66
C VAL A 114 11.02 -1.97 4.00
N TYR A 115 12.24 -2.13 4.52
CA TYR A 115 12.48 -2.79 5.80
C TYR A 115 11.77 -2.08 6.96
N ALA A 116 11.76 -0.75 6.99
CA ALA A 116 11.10 0.01 8.04
C ALA A 116 9.59 -0.29 8.09
N VAL A 117 8.92 -0.32 6.93
CA VAL A 117 7.49 -0.65 6.84
C VAL A 117 7.24 -2.12 7.15
N ASP A 118 8.08 -3.03 6.64
CA ASP A 118 7.96 -4.48 6.89
C ASP A 118 8.00 -4.81 8.39
N MET A 119 8.93 -4.20 9.13
CA MET A 119 9.03 -4.42 10.57
C MET A 119 7.80 -3.96 11.32
N MET A 120 7.24 -2.81 10.98
CA MET A 120 6.01 -2.31 11.60
C MET A 120 4.83 -3.24 11.31
N VAL A 121 4.63 -3.61 10.05
CA VAL A 121 3.52 -4.47 9.63
C VAL A 121 3.65 -5.86 10.26
N THR A 122 4.85 -6.45 10.27
CA THR A 122 5.11 -7.75 10.87
C THR A 122 4.76 -7.77 12.35
N GLN A 123 5.19 -6.77 13.12
CA GLN A 123 4.89 -6.69 14.55
C GLN A 123 3.39 -6.55 14.82
N ILE A 124 2.68 -5.80 13.99
CA ILE A 124 1.22 -5.64 14.15
C ILE A 124 0.50 -6.94 13.79
N GLU A 125 0.85 -7.58 12.68
CA GLU A 125 0.28 -8.89 12.28
C GLU A 125 0.46 -9.94 13.37
N ASP A 126 1.67 -10.02 13.94
CA ASP A 126 1.98 -10.96 15.02
C ASP A 126 1.16 -10.65 16.28
N ALA A 127 1.08 -9.38 16.68
CA ALA A 127 0.33 -8.95 17.86
C ALA A 127 -1.18 -9.19 17.70
N LYS A 128 -1.72 -9.02 16.49
CA LYS A 128 -3.13 -9.24 16.17
C LYS A 128 -3.46 -10.70 15.84
N GLY A 129 -2.46 -11.52 15.58
CA GLY A 129 -2.64 -12.92 15.19
C GLY A 129 -3.27 -13.10 13.82
N TYR A 130 -3.02 -12.19 12.89
CA TYR A 130 -3.56 -12.25 11.53
C TYR A 130 -3.08 -13.53 10.81
N LYS A 131 -3.97 -14.15 10.06
CA LYS A 131 -3.67 -15.37 9.28
C LYS A 131 -3.19 -15.07 7.87
N LYS A 132 -3.54 -13.91 7.38
CA LYS A 132 -3.16 -13.41 6.07
C LYS A 132 -1.96 -12.46 6.24
N ARG A 133 -1.00 -12.55 5.31
CA ARG A 133 0.11 -11.62 5.23
C ARG A 133 -0.24 -10.48 4.26
N ILE A 134 -0.07 -9.25 4.70
CA ILE A 134 -0.23 -8.07 3.85
C ILE A 134 0.99 -7.96 2.93
N GLY A 135 0.75 -7.85 1.62
CA GLY A 135 1.78 -7.64 0.61
C GLY A 135 2.15 -6.17 0.43
N PHE A 136 3.22 -5.92 -0.34
CA PHE A 136 3.68 -4.57 -0.65
C PHE A 136 3.72 -4.30 -2.14
N GLU A 137 3.31 -3.10 -2.50
CA GLU A 137 3.50 -2.47 -3.79
C GLU A 137 4.40 -1.25 -3.60
N HIS A 138 5.35 -1.05 -4.48
CA HIS A 138 6.28 0.08 -4.37
C HIS A 138 6.14 0.99 -5.58
N ILE A 139 6.08 2.31 -5.35
CA ILE A 139 6.16 3.27 -6.44
C ILE A 139 7.59 3.76 -6.55
N ILE A 140 8.22 3.40 -7.66
CA ILE A 140 9.55 3.88 -8.04
C ILE A 140 9.37 5.17 -8.82
N GLU A 141 9.55 6.28 -8.15
CA GLU A 141 9.20 7.60 -8.66
C GLU A 141 10.19 8.70 -8.25
N THR A 142 11.41 8.27 -7.88
CA THR A 142 12.54 9.16 -7.64
C THR A 142 13.80 8.61 -8.31
N ALA A 143 14.75 9.49 -8.65
CA ALA A 143 16.04 9.08 -9.20
C ALA A 143 16.78 8.10 -8.25
N LEU A 144 16.70 8.33 -6.94
CA LEU A 144 17.27 7.44 -5.92
C LEU A 144 16.61 6.05 -5.94
N GLY A 145 15.28 5.99 -6.01
CA GLY A 145 14.54 4.73 -6.09
C GLY A 145 14.88 3.95 -7.35
N MET A 146 15.00 4.63 -8.48
CA MET A 146 15.41 4.00 -9.74
C MET A 146 16.83 3.42 -9.66
N GLN A 147 17.75 4.17 -9.07
CA GLN A 147 19.13 3.69 -8.86
C GLN A 147 19.19 2.42 -8.00
N ASN A 148 18.29 2.30 -7.02
CA ASN A 148 18.29 1.21 -6.05
C ASN A 148 17.21 0.15 -6.33
N VAL A 149 16.53 0.18 -7.48
CA VAL A 149 15.35 -0.65 -7.77
C VAL A 149 15.57 -2.14 -7.54
N SER A 150 16.74 -2.68 -7.88
CA SER A 150 17.07 -4.09 -7.66
C SER A 150 17.13 -4.44 -6.16
N GLN A 151 17.65 -3.54 -5.34
CA GLN A 151 17.75 -3.74 -3.91
C GLN A 151 16.36 -3.59 -3.25
N ILE A 152 15.56 -2.64 -3.70
CA ILE A 152 14.18 -2.45 -3.27
C ILE A 152 13.36 -3.72 -3.58
N ALA A 153 13.45 -4.23 -4.80
CA ALA A 153 12.74 -5.44 -5.23
C ALA A 153 13.08 -6.68 -4.37
N ALA A 154 14.30 -6.77 -3.88
CA ALA A 154 14.78 -7.89 -3.06
C ALA A 154 14.63 -7.67 -1.54
N ALA A 155 14.14 -6.49 -1.09
CA ALA A 155 14.23 -6.08 0.31
C ALA A 155 13.26 -6.80 1.25
N SER A 156 12.13 -7.30 0.75
CA SER A 156 11.12 -8.00 1.53
C SER A 156 10.47 -9.13 0.75
N ARG A 157 10.07 -10.18 1.49
CA ARG A 157 9.22 -11.26 0.93
C ARG A 157 7.75 -10.83 0.75
N ARG A 158 7.40 -9.62 1.21
CA ARG A 158 6.07 -9.03 1.01
C ARG A 158 5.93 -8.34 -0.34
N ASN A 159 7.05 -8.11 -1.05
CA ASN A 159 7.04 -7.39 -2.32
C ASN A 159 6.27 -8.18 -3.38
N GLU A 160 5.20 -7.60 -3.90
CA GLU A 160 4.35 -8.20 -4.94
C GLU A 160 4.49 -7.47 -6.28
N SER A 161 4.63 -6.13 -6.26
CA SER A 161 4.76 -5.33 -7.49
C SER A 161 5.63 -4.09 -7.32
N LEU A 162 6.15 -3.62 -8.44
CA LEU A 162 6.82 -2.33 -8.58
C LEU A 162 6.06 -1.51 -9.64
N HIS A 163 5.70 -0.29 -9.30
CA HIS A 163 5.05 0.66 -10.18
C HIS A 163 6.04 1.76 -10.56
N PHE A 164 5.98 2.25 -11.77
CA PHE A 164 6.77 3.41 -12.18
C PHE A 164 5.92 4.69 -12.15
N GLY A 165 6.24 5.59 -11.22
CA GLY A 165 5.56 6.87 -11.06
C GLY A 165 6.18 7.95 -11.95
N VAL A 166 5.77 8.01 -13.22
CA VAL A 166 6.41 8.85 -14.24
C VAL A 166 6.36 10.34 -13.92
N ALA A 167 5.29 10.82 -13.30
CA ALA A 167 5.10 12.26 -13.02
C ALA A 167 6.12 12.75 -11.98
N ASP A 168 6.18 12.12 -10.85
CA ASP A 168 7.12 12.47 -9.77
C ASP A 168 8.57 12.18 -10.16
N TYR A 169 8.81 11.09 -10.89
CA TYR A 169 10.14 10.79 -11.42
C TYR A 169 10.69 11.88 -12.33
N ALA A 170 9.85 12.46 -13.18
CA ALA A 170 10.26 13.55 -14.07
C ALA A 170 10.52 14.88 -13.32
N ALA A 171 10.01 15.00 -12.09
CA ALA A 171 10.18 16.18 -11.25
C ALA A 171 11.30 16.02 -10.19
N SER A 172 11.86 14.82 -10.05
CA SER A 172 12.87 14.48 -9.03
C SER A 172 14.31 14.84 -9.39
#